data_564b757c37191696e636567d8aa29e94
#
_entry.id   564b757c37191696e636567d8aa29e94
#
_cell.length_a   1.000
_cell.length_b   1.000
_cell.length_c   1.000
_cell.angle_alpha   90.00
_cell.angle_beta   90.00
_cell.angle_gamma   90.00
#
_symmetry.space_group_name_H-M   'P 1'
#
loop_
_entity.id
_entity.type
_entity.pdbx_description
1 polymer ?
#
loop_
_entity_poly.entity_id
_entity_poly.type
_entity_poly.pdbx_seq_one_letter_code
_entity_poly.pdbx_strand_id
1 'polypeptide(L)'
;RQRQMCIRDRIETPAAAMISDDLAKEVDFFSVGTNDLTQYTTAVDRQNANLEGFYYPHHKGLLRLIKMAADNAHKNGIWIGICGELGADMEMTEAFLAMGIDELSVSPACVLPLRKKIRETSVKERQEEILKNVL
;
A
#
# COMPACT_ATOMS: atom_id res chain seq x y z
N ARG A 1 29.47 -8.06 -16.35
CA ARG A 1 27.98 -7.94 -16.22
C ARG A 1 27.70 -6.72 -15.36
N GLN A 2 27.28 -5.62 -15.98
CA GLN A 2 26.72 -4.49 -15.23
C GLN A 2 25.50 -5.01 -14.46
N ARG A 3 25.51 -4.88 -13.12
CA ARG A 3 24.30 -5.09 -12.33
C ARG A 3 23.34 -3.96 -12.69
N GLN A 4 22.27 -4.28 -13.37
CA GLN A 4 21.15 -3.36 -13.50
C GLN A 4 20.63 -3.09 -12.10
N MET A 5 20.71 -1.85 -11.65
CA MET A 5 20.08 -1.44 -10.39
C MET A 5 18.58 -1.32 -10.65
N CYS A 6 17.77 -1.97 -9.82
CA CYS A 6 16.33 -1.76 -9.84
C CYS A 6 15.99 -0.33 -9.38
N ILE A 7 15.21 0.36 -10.17
CA ILE A 7 14.71 1.71 -9.86
C ILE A 7 13.39 1.56 -9.10
N ARG A 8 13.39 2.08 -7.87
CA ARG A 8 12.20 2.12 -7.00
C ARG A 8 11.68 3.54 -6.89
N ASP A 9 10.38 3.71 -7.03
CA ASP A 9 9.73 4.94 -6.60
C ASP A 9 8.89 4.71 -5.34
N ARG A 10 8.86 5.72 -4.47
CA ARG A 10 8.05 5.71 -3.25
C ARG A 10 6.80 6.56 -3.43
N ILE A 11 5.65 5.89 -3.36
CA ILE A 11 4.35 6.56 -3.37
C ILE A 11 4.02 6.98 -1.95
N GLU A 12 4.29 8.25 -1.63
CA GLU A 12 4.16 8.83 -0.28
C GLU A 12 3.25 10.06 -0.24
N THR A 13 2.86 10.58 -1.41
CA THR A 13 1.98 11.74 -1.52
C THR A 13 0.78 11.43 -2.40
N PRO A 14 -0.37 12.09 -2.16
CA PRO A 14 -1.52 11.99 -3.07
C PRO A 14 -1.16 12.35 -4.51
N ALA A 15 -0.28 13.33 -4.71
CA ALA A 15 0.18 13.74 -6.05
C ALA A 15 0.89 12.59 -6.77
N ALA A 16 1.81 11.88 -6.08
CA ALA A 16 2.50 10.72 -6.66
C ALA A 16 1.52 9.59 -7.01
N ALA A 17 0.54 9.32 -6.14
CA ALA A 17 -0.49 8.34 -6.43
C ALA A 17 -1.33 8.72 -7.65
N MET A 18 -1.67 10.01 -7.81
CA MET A 18 -2.46 10.52 -8.95
C MET A 18 -1.76 10.38 -10.31
N ILE A 19 -0.43 10.48 -10.34
CA ILE A 19 0.37 10.34 -11.58
C ILE A 19 1.11 8.99 -11.67
N SER A 20 0.67 8.02 -10.88
CA SER A 20 1.36 6.72 -10.77
C SER A 20 1.39 5.92 -12.10
N ASP A 21 0.48 6.18 -13.03
CA ASP A 21 0.52 5.60 -14.37
C ASP A 21 1.68 6.11 -15.23
N ASP A 22 2.10 7.37 -15.04
CA ASP A 22 3.28 7.92 -15.70
C ASP A 22 4.56 7.45 -15.00
N LEU A 23 4.59 7.49 -13.66
CA LEU A 23 5.74 7.02 -12.88
C LEU A 23 6.03 5.54 -13.13
N ALA A 24 5.01 4.70 -13.31
CA ALA A 24 5.15 3.27 -13.55
C ALA A 24 5.90 2.93 -14.85
N LYS A 25 6.03 3.86 -15.78
CA LYS A 25 6.77 3.68 -17.04
C LYS A 25 8.28 3.86 -16.86
N GLU A 26 8.69 4.51 -15.76
CA GLU A 26 10.08 4.93 -15.54
C GLU A 26 10.78 4.12 -14.42
N VAL A 27 10.04 3.22 -13.73
CA VAL A 27 10.56 2.48 -12.58
C VAL A 27 10.28 0.98 -12.69
N ASP A 28 11.02 0.18 -11.91
CA ASP A 28 10.85 -1.28 -11.88
C ASP A 28 9.80 -1.72 -10.86
N PHE A 29 9.50 -0.90 -9.86
CA PHE A 29 8.47 -1.18 -8.86
C PHE A 29 8.10 0.05 -8.02
N PHE A 30 6.92 -0.03 -7.39
CA PHE A 30 6.47 0.93 -6.39
C PHE A 30 6.62 0.40 -4.97
N SER A 31 6.93 1.31 -4.05
CA SER A 31 6.87 1.07 -2.61
C SER A 31 6.00 2.14 -1.96
N VAL A 32 4.84 1.77 -1.45
CA VAL A 32 3.92 2.73 -0.82
C VAL A 32 4.34 2.99 0.62
N GLY A 33 4.74 4.23 0.91
CA GLY A 33 5.03 4.70 2.26
C GLY A 33 3.75 5.14 2.97
N THR A 34 3.05 4.19 3.60
CA THR A 34 1.69 4.41 4.13
C THR A 34 1.62 5.46 5.22
N ASN A 35 2.66 5.61 6.04
CA ASN A 35 2.66 6.60 7.11
C ASN A 35 2.63 8.03 6.53
N ASP A 36 3.50 8.31 5.57
CA ASP A 36 3.58 9.62 4.94
C ASP A 36 2.38 9.87 4.02
N LEU A 37 1.97 8.85 3.26
CA LEU A 37 0.77 8.96 2.41
C LEU A 37 -0.49 9.26 3.25
N THR A 38 -0.64 8.64 4.43
CA THR A 38 -1.74 8.96 5.36
C THR A 38 -1.66 10.41 5.84
N GLN A 39 -0.48 10.82 6.30
CA GLN A 39 -0.26 12.19 6.79
C GLN A 39 -0.64 13.24 5.74
N TYR A 40 -0.15 13.09 4.51
CA TYR A 40 -0.42 14.05 3.45
C TYR A 40 -1.84 13.97 2.90
N THR A 41 -2.45 12.79 2.88
CA THR A 41 -3.85 12.62 2.43
C THR A 41 -4.82 13.23 3.41
N THR A 42 -4.58 13.09 4.71
CA THR A 42 -5.47 13.58 5.77
C THR A 42 -5.08 14.97 6.30
N ALA A 43 -3.93 15.50 5.85
CA ALA A 43 -3.33 16.75 6.33
C ALA A 43 -3.12 16.79 7.86
N VAL A 44 -2.80 15.62 8.45
CA VAL A 44 -2.58 15.44 9.89
C VAL A 44 -1.14 15.08 10.17
N ASP A 45 -0.44 15.90 10.93
CA ASP A 45 0.91 15.59 11.38
C ASP A 45 0.90 14.45 12.40
N ARG A 46 1.40 13.29 12.00
CA ARG A 46 1.47 12.08 12.84
C ARG A 46 2.40 12.20 14.04
N GLN A 47 3.28 13.20 14.06
CA GLN A 47 4.20 13.47 15.18
C GLN A 47 3.60 14.41 16.22
N ASN A 48 2.46 15.02 15.93
CA ASN A 48 1.77 15.91 16.83
C ASN A 48 0.77 15.13 17.71
N ALA A 49 1.13 14.91 18.97
CA ALA A 49 0.30 14.18 19.93
C ALA A 49 -1.13 14.76 20.11
N ASN A 50 -1.31 16.07 19.85
CA ASN A 50 -2.64 16.67 19.94
C ASN A 50 -3.56 16.30 18.76
N LEU A 51 -3.00 15.74 17.68
CA LEU A 51 -3.71 15.35 16.47
C LEU A 51 -3.84 13.83 16.31
N GLU A 52 -3.36 13.03 17.27
CA GLU A 52 -3.39 11.57 17.19
C GLU A 52 -4.78 11.01 16.91
N GLY A 53 -5.83 11.57 17.51
CA GLY A 53 -7.22 11.16 17.27
C GLY A 53 -7.77 11.46 15.87
N PHE A 54 -7.07 12.27 15.08
CA PHE A 54 -7.42 12.60 13.69
C PHE A 54 -6.61 11.80 12.67
N TYR A 55 -5.53 11.16 13.08
CA TYR A 55 -4.71 10.30 12.23
C TYR A 55 -5.39 8.94 12.05
N TYR A 56 -6.01 8.73 10.89
CA TYR A 56 -6.78 7.52 10.60
C TYR A 56 -6.24 6.78 9.37
N PRO A 57 -5.40 5.74 9.58
CA PRO A 57 -4.74 5.02 8.48
C PRO A 57 -5.68 4.10 7.67
N HIS A 58 -6.91 3.87 8.12
CA HIS A 58 -7.93 3.13 7.36
C HIS A 58 -8.86 4.07 6.56
N HIS A 59 -8.48 5.32 6.35
CA HIS A 59 -9.31 6.29 5.64
C HIS A 59 -9.54 5.85 4.18
N LYS A 60 -10.79 5.84 3.74
CA LYS A 60 -11.16 5.40 2.38
C LYS A 60 -10.40 6.13 1.26
N GLY A 61 -10.15 7.42 1.42
CA GLY A 61 -9.37 8.20 0.46
C GLY A 61 -7.94 7.67 0.30
N LEU A 62 -7.28 7.29 1.40
CA LEU A 62 -5.98 6.65 1.39
C LEU A 62 -6.03 5.30 0.66
N LEU A 63 -7.00 4.45 1.01
CA LEU A 63 -7.12 3.10 0.42
C LEU A 63 -7.41 3.17 -1.08
N ARG A 64 -8.18 4.16 -1.52
CA ARG A 64 -8.41 4.44 -2.96
C ARG A 64 -7.14 4.87 -3.69
N LEU A 65 -6.30 5.71 -3.08
CA LEU A 65 -5.01 6.09 -3.65
C LEU A 65 -4.07 4.88 -3.77
N ILE A 66 -4.02 4.02 -2.76
CA ILE A 66 -3.24 2.77 -2.79
C ILE A 66 -3.75 1.86 -3.92
N LYS A 67 -5.06 1.66 -4.01
CA LYS A 67 -5.67 0.83 -5.07
C LYS A 67 -5.36 1.38 -6.46
N MET A 68 -5.48 2.68 -6.66
CA MET A 68 -5.15 3.33 -7.93
C MET A 68 -3.69 3.12 -8.32
N ALA A 69 -2.77 3.28 -7.36
CA ALA A 69 -1.34 3.03 -7.60
C ALA A 69 -1.07 1.55 -7.93
N ALA A 70 -1.77 0.60 -7.29
CA ALA A 70 -1.67 -0.82 -7.58
C ALA A 70 -2.15 -1.14 -9.00
N ASP A 71 -3.30 -0.61 -9.40
CA ASP A 71 -3.83 -0.82 -10.75
C ASP A 71 -2.89 -0.25 -11.82
N ASN A 72 -2.34 0.94 -11.59
CA ASN A 72 -1.41 1.57 -12.51
C ASN A 72 -0.06 0.83 -12.60
N ALA A 73 0.44 0.30 -11.47
CA ALA A 73 1.62 -0.55 -11.45
C ALA A 73 1.42 -1.80 -12.32
N HIS A 74 0.36 -2.56 -12.06
CA HIS A 74 0.08 -3.80 -12.78
C HIS A 74 -0.23 -3.57 -14.26
N LYS A 75 -0.94 -2.49 -14.60
CA LYS A 75 -1.18 -2.09 -16.00
C LYS A 75 0.13 -1.87 -16.77
N ASN A 76 1.17 -1.41 -16.10
CA ASN A 76 2.49 -1.18 -16.67
C ASN A 76 3.48 -2.36 -16.45
N GLY A 77 3.02 -3.47 -15.88
CA GLY A 77 3.82 -4.68 -15.71
C GLY A 77 4.86 -4.61 -14.59
N ILE A 78 4.72 -3.66 -13.65
CA ILE A 78 5.59 -3.56 -12.48
C ILE A 78 4.84 -4.02 -11.22
N TRP A 79 5.58 -4.46 -10.20
CA TRP A 79 5.00 -4.86 -8.93
C TRP A 79 4.91 -3.70 -7.94
N ILE A 80 4.06 -3.84 -6.90
CA ILE A 80 3.86 -2.85 -5.87
C ILE A 80 3.88 -3.47 -4.48
N GLY A 81 4.65 -2.86 -3.58
CA GLY A 81 4.72 -3.24 -2.18
C GLY A 81 4.27 -2.14 -1.24
N ILE A 82 3.91 -2.52 -0.03
CA ILE A 82 3.63 -1.59 1.07
C ILE A 82 4.79 -1.63 2.05
N CYS A 83 5.31 -0.46 2.39
CA CYS A 83 6.21 -0.25 3.52
C CYS A 83 5.56 0.73 4.51
N GLY A 84 5.77 0.49 5.78
CA GLY A 84 5.16 1.25 6.86
C GLY A 84 4.28 0.40 7.76
N GLU A 85 3.74 1.00 8.80
CA GLU A 85 3.03 0.29 9.87
C GLU A 85 1.75 -0.39 9.39
N LEU A 86 1.06 0.20 8.41
CA LEU A 86 -0.17 -0.35 7.85
C LEU A 86 0.04 -1.71 7.17
N GLY A 87 1.26 -1.99 6.68
CA GLY A 87 1.60 -3.30 6.11
C GLY A 87 1.57 -4.44 7.12
N ALA A 88 1.76 -4.14 8.41
CA ALA A 88 1.70 -5.10 9.51
C ALA A 88 0.30 -5.21 10.13
N ASP A 89 -0.65 -4.38 9.72
CA ASP A 89 -2.01 -4.39 10.22
C ASP A 89 -2.78 -5.60 9.66
N MET A 90 -3.10 -6.53 10.57
CA MET A 90 -3.79 -7.78 10.21
C MET A 90 -5.23 -7.57 9.75
N GLU A 91 -5.86 -6.45 10.12
CA GLU A 91 -7.21 -6.09 9.65
C GLU A 91 -7.19 -5.69 8.17
N MET A 92 -6.09 -5.09 7.72
CA MET A 92 -5.92 -4.64 6.34
C MET A 92 -5.37 -5.72 5.40
N THR A 93 -4.87 -6.84 5.91
CA THR A 93 -4.24 -7.89 5.09
C THR A 93 -5.16 -8.36 3.96
N GLU A 94 -6.44 -8.66 4.26
CA GLU A 94 -7.40 -9.12 3.27
C GLU A 94 -7.66 -8.06 2.19
N ALA A 95 -7.77 -6.80 2.59
CA ALA A 95 -7.96 -5.67 1.68
C ALA A 95 -6.75 -5.49 0.74
N PHE A 96 -5.53 -5.56 1.27
CA PHE A 96 -4.32 -5.45 0.45
C PHE A 96 -4.17 -6.60 -0.55
N LEU A 97 -4.48 -7.83 -0.15
CA LEU A 97 -4.53 -8.96 -1.07
C LEU A 97 -5.59 -8.75 -2.16
N ALA A 98 -6.77 -8.26 -1.80
CA ALA A 98 -7.83 -7.96 -2.76
C ALA A 98 -7.48 -6.80 -3.70
N MET A 99 -6.69 -5.82 -3.25
CA MET A 99 -6.16 -4.74 -4.08
C MET A 99 -5.07 -5.19 -5.06
N GLY A 100 -4.51 -6.40 -4.85
CA GLY A 100 -3.41 -6.92 -5.66
C GLY A 100 -2.03 -6.44 -5.20
N ILE A 101 -1.85 -6.10 -3.93
CA ILE A 101 -0.53 -5.75 -3.39
C ILE A 101 0.37 -7.00 -3.38
N ASP A 102 1.56 -6.87 -3.99
CA ASP A 102 2.48 -7.98 -4.21
C ASP A 102 3.40 -8.23 -3.00
N GLU A 103 3.70 -7.19 -2.22
CA GLU A 103 4.62 -7.28 -1.08
C GLU A 103 4.10 -6.46 0.11
N LEU A 104 4.20 -7.05 1.31
CA LEU A 104 4.02 -6.36 2.58
C LEU A 104 5.34 -6.38 3.35
N SER A 105 6.03 -5.25 3.36
CA SER A 105 7.31 -5.06 4.04
C SER A 105 7.07 -4.74 5.52
N VAL A 106 7.42 -5.66 6.40
CA VAL A 106 7.11 -5.57 7.85
C VAL A 106 8.34 -5.86 8.70
N SER A 107 8.29 -5.50 9.98
CA SER A 107 9.33 -5.85 10.93
C SER A 107 9.49 -7.38 11.06
N PRO A 108 10.69 -7.90 11.39
CA PRO A 108 10.92 -9.35 11.51
C PRO A 108 9.95 -10.08 12.43
N ALA A 109 9.52 -9.43 13.52
CA ALA A 109 8.56 -10.00 14.46
C ALA A 109 7.17 -10.23 13.85
N CYS A 110 6.78 -9.43 12.86
CA CYS A 110 5.47 -9.51 12.19
C CYS A 110 5.46 -10.53 11.03
N VAL A 111 6.62 -10.98 10.54
CA VAL A 111 6.70 -11.82 9.32
C VAL A 111 5.93 -13.14 9.49
N LEU A 112 6.15 -13.87 10.55
CA LEU A 112 5.51 -15.18 10.73
C LEU A 112 4.00 -15.09 10.95
N PRO A 113 3.50 -14.20 11.84
CA PRO A 113 2.06 -13.99 11.98
C PRO A 113 1.39 -13.56 10.68
N LEU A 114 1.99 -12.62 9.94
CA LEU A 114 1.46 -12.12 8.68
C LEU A 114 1.42 -13.22 7.60
N ARG A 115 2.48 -14.01 7.47
CA ARG A 115 2.51 -15.15 6.54
C ARG A 115 1.43 -16.18 6.86
N LYS A 116 1.17 -16.44 8.14
CA LYS A 116 0.07 -17.30 8.56
C LYS A 116 -1.27 -16.72 8.09
N LYS A 117 -1.53 -15.45 8.40
CA LYS A 117 -2.75 -14.74 7.99
C LYS A 117 -2.97 -14.79 6.47
N ILE A 118 -1.93 -14.50 5.68
CA ILE A 118 -2.01 -14.54 4.21
C ILE A 118 -2.39 -15.94 3.71
N ARG A 119 -1.79 -17.00 4.26
CA ARG A 119 -2.08 -18.39 3.85
C ARG A 119 -3.49 -18.84 4.20
N GLU A 120 -4.06 -18.31 5.28
CA GLU A 120 -5.41 -18.61 5.74
C GLU A 120 -6.48 -17.73 5.05
N THR A 121 -6.05 -16.70 4.29
CA THR A 121 -6.95 -15.77 3.62
C THR A 121 -7.15 -16.17 2.17
N SER A 122 -8.42 -16.37 1.76
CA SER A 122 -8.79 -16.58 0.36
C SER A 122 -9.58 -15.38 -0.14
N VAL A 123 -9.02 -14.65 -1.12
CA VAL A 123 -9.65 -13.44 -1.66
C VAL A 123 -10.29 -13.65 -3.02
N LYS A 124 -9.91 -14.71 -3.74
CA LYS A 124 -10.25 -14.89 -5.17
C LYS A 124 -11.75 -14.80 -5.47
N GLU A 125 -12.57 -15.43 -4.63
CA GLU A 125 -14.03 -15.49 -4.83
C GLU A 125 -14.77 -14.30 -4.19
N ARG A 126 -14.09 -13.55 -3.31
CA ARG A 126 -14.66 -12.45 -2.52
C ARG A 126 -14.03 -11.09 -2.82
N GLN A 127 -13.19 -11.02 -3.84
CA GLN A 127 -12.40 -9.82 -4.15
C GLN A 127 -13.29 -8.58 -4.32
N GLU A 128 -14.34 -8.67 -5.11
CA GLU A 128 -15.25 -7.54 -5.36
C GLU A 128 -16.00 -7.11 -4.09
N GLU A 129 -16.45 -8.08 -3.28
CA GLU A 129 -17.11 -7.81 -2.00
C GLU A 129 -16.17 -7.07 -1.03
N ILE A 130 -14.93 -7.57 -0.89
CA ILE A 130 -13.92 -6.97 -0.02
C ILE A 130 -13.61 -5.53 -0.46
N LEU A 131 -13.36 -5.31 -1.73
CA LEU A 131 -13.07 -3.99 -2.28
C LEU A 131 -14.25 -3.04 -2.10
N LYS A 132 -15.46 -3.48 -2.30
CA LYS A 132 -16.68 -2.67 -2.07
C LYS A 132 -16.83 -2.23 -0.61
N ASN A 133 -16.39 -3.06 0.34
CA ASN A 133 -16.51 -2.76 1.76
C ASN A 133 -15.44 -1.77 2.24
N VAL A 134 -14.26 -1.75 1.63
CA VAL A 134 -13.12 -0.93 2.07
C VAL A 134 -12.92 0.33 1.23
N LEU A 135 -13.35 0.37 -0.01
CA LEU A 135 -13.23 1.49 -0.95
C LEU A 135 -14.55 2.25 -1.11
#